data_2ec44298a58b662cc1e987359dbfc0e5
#
_entry.id   2ec44298a58b662cc1e987359dbfc0e5
#
_cell.length_a   1.000
_cell.length_b   1.000
_cell.length_c   1.000
_cell.angle_alpha   90.00
_cell.angle_beta   90.00
_cell.angle_gamma   90.00
#
_symmetry.space_group_name_H-M   'P 1'
#
loop_
_entity.id
_entity.type
_entity.pdbx_description
1 polymer ?
#
loop_
_entity_poly.entity_id
_entity_poly.type
_entity_poly.pdbx_seq_one_letter_code
_entity_poly.pdbx_strand_id
1 'polypeptide(L)'
;EISACLVGSEMCIRDSGNLVAIITMFFIFAMISFVTNLAAPFGTIWRNEYAGSNTLGMMGNMMNFLAYLFMGIPAGNMLVKIGYKKTALIAMAVGFLGLFTQYLSSLFGAGAEVFAFGEYVIKLNFVIYLLGAFICGFCVCMLNTVVNPMLNLLGGGGNKGNQLIQTGGALNSLSGTLTPLFVGALIGTVTSSTAMSDVAPLLFVAMGVFVAAFIIISFVAIPEPHLQKGGVKKEKFSHSPWSFRHTLLGVIGIFIYVGIEIGIPGTLNFYLADSSDKGAGIMMNGAAIGGAIAAIYWLLMLVGRTASSAISGKVSSRAQLIAVSATAIIFVLIAIFTPKDVTVSMPGYTVGEGFMMAQVPVSALFLVLCGLCTSVMWGGIFNLAVEGLGKYTAQASGIFMMMVVGGGVLPLIQQSISDSVGYMASYWLIIAALAYLLFYGLVGCKNVNKDIPVE
;
A
#
# COMPACT_ATOMS: atom_id res chain seq x y z
N GLU A 1 -33.01 -34.26 22.29
CA GLU A 1 -33.11 -32.80 22.56
C GLU A 1 -31.82 -32.22 23.17
N ILE A 2 -31.15 -32.93 24.10
CA ILE A 2 -29.89 -32.44 24.71
C ILE A 2 -28.74 -32.38 23.67
N SER A 3 -28.66 -33.33 22.71
CA SER A 3 -27.60 -33.31 21.67
C SER A 3 -27.81 -32.18 20.65
N ALA A 4 -29.04 -31.76 20.34
CA ALA A 4 -29.34 -30.65 19.45
C ALA A 4 -29.01 -29.28 20.10
N CYS A 5 -29.18 -29.16 21.43
CA CYS A 5 -28.81 -27.95 22.17
C CYS A 5 -27.28 -27.78 22.26
N LEU A 6 -26.51 -28.87 22.43
CA LEU A 6 -25.04 -28.87 22.43
C LEU A 6 -24.47 -28.48 21.05
N VAL A 7 -25.02 -29.07 19.98
CA VAL A 7 -24.63 -28.77 18.60
C VAL A 7 -24.96 -27.30 18.29
N GLY A 8 -26.10 -26.77 18.72
CA GLY A 8 -26.45 -25.36 18.56
C GLY A 8 -25.53 -24.40 19.32
N SER A 9 -25.13 -24.76 20.56
CA SER A 9 -24.19 -23.95 21.35
C SER A 9 -22.77 -23.99 20.81
N GLU A 10 -22.28 -25.12 20.36
CA GLU A 10 -20.96 -25.23 19.70
C GLU A 10 -20.92 -24.46 18.37
N MET A 11 -22.02 -24.47 17.59
CA MET A 11 -22.15 -23.69 16.36
C MET A 11 -22.15 -22.19 16.64
N CYS A 12 -22.88 -21.71 17.64
CA CYS A 12 -22.86 -20.31 18.07
C CYS A 12 -21.50 -19.85 18.59
N ILE A 13 -20.81 -20.68 19.36
CA ILE A 13 -19.46 -20.38 19.88
C ILE A 13 -18.43 -20.35 18.73
N ARG A 14 -18.56 -21.25 17.77
CA ARG A 14 -17.70 -21.30 16.60
C ARG A 14 -17.92 -20.10 15.68
N ASP A 15 -19.16 -19.69 15.48
CA ASP A 15 -19.50 -18.51 14.68
C ASP A 15 -19.05 -17.19 15.35
N SER A 16 -19.19 -17.08 16.68
CA SER A 16 -18.67 -15.92 17.42
C SER A 16 -17.15 -15.83 17.40
N GLY A 17 -16.44 -16.95 17.52
CA GLY A 17 -14.99 -17.01 17.43
C GLY A 17 -14.47 -16.62 16.04
N ASN A 18 -15.14 -17.03 14.98
CA ASN A 18 -14.82 -16.62 13.61
C ASN A 18 -15.06 -15.12 13.38
N LEU A 19 -16.13 -14.54 13.95
CA LEU A 19 -16.41 -13.11 13.84
C LEU A 19 -15.32 -12.27 14.50
N VAL A 20 -14.86 -12.65 15.71
CA VAL A 20 -13.76 -11.93 16.38
C VAL A 20 -12.47 -12.01 15.57
N ALA A 21 -12.14 -13.16 14.99
CA ALA A 21 -10.99 -13.32 14.11
C ALA A 21 -11.10 -12.45 12.85
N ILE A 22 -12.27 -12.39 12.21
CA ILE A 22 -12.54 -11.53 11.05
C ILE A 22 -12.34 -10.05 11.40
N ILE A 23 -12.92 -9.58 12.49
CA ILE A 23 -12.78 -8.18 12.97
C ILE A 23 -11.30 -7.88 13.24
N THR A 24 -10.57 -8.81 13.86
CA THR A 24 -9.13 -8.66 14.11
C THR A 24 -8.35 -8.53 12.80
N MET A 25 -8.66 -9.33 11.78
CA MET A 25 -8.00 -9.23 10.48
C MET A 25 -8.32 -7.89 9.79
N PHE A 26 -9.54 -7.40 9.89
CA PHE A 26 -9.92 -6.09 9.38
C PHE A 26 -9.17 -4.96 10.07
N PHE A 27 -9.01 -5.04 11.38
CA PHE A 27 -8.19 -4.09 12.14
C PHE A 27 -6.72 -4.11 11.69
N ILE A 28 -6.14 -5.30 11.47
CA ILE A 28 -4.79 -5.43 10.93
C ILE A 28 -4.67 -4.79 9.53
N PHE A 29 -5.68 -4.96 8.66
CA PHE A 29 -5.70 -4.29 7.35
C PHE A 29 -5.68 -2.76 7.49
N ALA A 30 -6.45 -2.22 8.41
CA ALA A 30 -6.43 -0.78 8.69
C ALA A 30 -5.07 -0.32 9.22
N MET A 31 -4.42 -1.09 10.10
CA MET A 31 -3.08 -0.81 10.60
C MET A 31 -2.01 -0.81 9.50
N ILE A 32 -2.06 -1.78 8.58
CA ILE A 32 -1.14 -1.84 7.44
C ILE A 32 -1.19 -0.52 6.67
N SER A 33 -2.39 -0.07 6.33
CA SER A 33 -2.59 1.18 5.60
C SER A 33 -2.14 2.40 6.39
N PHE A 34 -2.46 2.45 7.68
CA PHE A 34 -2.04 3.54 8.56
C PHE A 34 -0.50 3.70 8.54
N VAL A 35 0.25 2.62 8.79
CA VAL A 35 1.72 2.66 8.80
C VAL A 35 2.28 3.04 7.44
N THR A 36 1.76 2.48 6.36
CA THR A 36 2.22 2.78 5.01
C THR A 36 1.99 4.26 4.65
N ASN A 37 0.85 4.82 5.05
CA ASN A 37 0.51 6.21 4.74
C ASN A 37 1.18 7.24 5.67
N LEU A 38 1.82 6.85 6.77
CA LEU A 38 2.70 7.73 7.53
C LEU A 38 3.93 8.18 6.73
N ALA A 39 4.33 7.43 5.71
CA ALA A 39 5.45 7.81 4.86
C ALA A 39 5.24 9.15 4.12
N ALA A 40 3.99 9.52 3.81
CA ALA A 40 3.69 10.76 3.09
C ALA A 40 4.01 12.03 3.91
N PRO A 41 3.48 12.23 5.13
CA PRO A 41 3.83 13.40 5.95
C PRO A 41 5.32 13.42 6.33
N PHE A 42 5.92 12.28 6.64
CA PHE A 42 7.36 12.20 6.91
C PHE A 42 8.19 12.54 5.66
N GLY A 43 7.75 12.09 4.49
CA GLY A 43 8.38 12.44 3.22
C GLY A 43 8.38 13.95 2.97
N THR A 44 7.29 14.64 3.31
CA THR A 44 7.22 16.10 3.21
C THR A 44 8.21 16.80 4.15
N ILE A 45 8.38 16.30 5.39
CA ILE A 45 9.35 16.83 6.35
C ILE A 45 10.77 16.68 5.81
N TRP A 46 11.15 15.49 5.37
CA TRP A 46 12.49 15.22 4.83
C TRP A 46 12.75 15.96 3.51
N ARG A 47 11.74 16.09 2.65
CA ARG A 47 11.82 16.94 1.46
C ARG A 47 12.18 18.38 1.82
N ASN A 48 11.53 18.94 2.83
CA ASN A 48 11.79 20.29 3.28
C ASN A 48 13.18 20.44 3.93
N GLU A 49 13.61 19.46 4.72
CA GLU A 49 14.96 19.41 5.34
C GLU A 49 16.07 19.41 4.27
N TYR A 50 15.84 18.75 3.13
CA TYR A 50 16.79 18.65 2.02
C TYR A 50 16.41 19.59 0.83
N ALA A 51 16.18 20.85 1.11
CA ALA A 51 16.01 21.93 0.14
C ALA A 51 14.98 21.62 -0.97
N GLY A 52 13.93 20.87 -0.65
CA GLY A 52 12.84 20.54 -1.57
C GLY A 52 13.08 19.31 -2.45
N SER A 53 14.08 18.48 -2.17
CA SER A 53 14.32 17.25 -2.90
C SER A 53 13.19 16.23 -2.71
N ASN A 54 12.40 16.01 -3.76
CA ASN A 54 11.35 15.01 -3.77
C ASN A 54 11.92 13.59 -3.68
N THR A 55 13.09 13.35 -4.28
CA THR A 55 13.80 12.07 -4.23
C THR A 55 14.10 11.69 -2.78
N LEU A 56 14.70 12.58 -2.00
CA LEU A 56 15.00 12.32 -0.58
C LEU A 56 13.72 12.20 0.26
N GLY A 57 12.70 13.00 -0.02
CA GLY A 57 11.39 12.87 0.61
C GLY A 57 10.73 11.50 0.38
N MET A 58 10.93 10.88 -0.77
CA MET A 58 10.37 9.56 -1.09
C MET A 58 11.21 8.38 -0.59
N MET A 59 12.43 8.61 -0.09
CA MET A 59 13.33 7.53 0.35
C MET A 59 12.74 6.67 1.47
N GLY A 60 12.01 7.27 2.42
CA GLY A 60 11.33 6.52 3.49
C GLY A 60 10.29 5.53 2.94
N ASN A 61 9.50 5.95 1.96
CA ASN A 61 8.59 5.08 1.24
C ASN A 61 9.34 3.96 0.50
N MET A 62 10.44 4.30 -0.19
CA MET A 62 11.29 3.31 -0.86
C MET A 62 11.79 2.25 0.12
N MET A 63 12.29 2.64 1.29
CA MET A 63 12.80 1.71 2.30
C MET A 63 11.72 0.80 2.86
N ASN A 64 10.51 1.32 3.06
CA ASN A 64 9.37 0.52 3.50
C ASN A 64 9.04 -0.58 2.48
N PHE A 65 8.95 -0.24 1.20
CA PHE A 65 8.64 -1.21 0.15
C PHE A 65 9.84 -2.12 -0.20
N LEU A 66 11.07 -1.65 -0.05
CA LEU A 66 12.27 -2.47 -0.26
C LEU A 66 12.28 -3.69 0.68
N ALA A 67 11.75 -3.54 1.89
CA ALA A 67 11.64 -4.63 2.85
C ALA A 67 10.84 -5.83 2.31
N TYR A 68 9.86 -5.61 1.44
CA TYR A 68 9.08 -6.71 0.83
C TYR A 68 9.94 -7.64 -0.01
N LEU A 69 10.96 -7.12 -0.68
CA LEU A 69 11.88 -7.92 -1.48
C LEU A 69 12.61 -8.97 -0.61
N PHE A 70 12.96 -8.61 0.62
CA PHE A 70 13.68 -9.48 1.54
C PHE A 70 12.74 -10.33 2.39
N MET A 71 11.57 -9.80 2.77
CA MET A 71 10.67 -10.44 3.73
C MET A 71 9.57 -11.29 3.08
N GLY A 72 9.27 -11.14 1.80
CA GLY A 72 8.16 -11.85 1.14
C GLY A 72 8.24 -13.38 1.28
N ILE A 73 9.38 -13.98 0.92
CA ILE A 73 9.58 -15.44 1.09
C ILE A 73 9.72 -15.85 2.57
N PRO A 74 10.54 -15.17 3.41
CA PRO A 74 10.60 -15.47 4.84
C PRO A 74 9.24 -15.40 5.55
N ALA A 75 8.41 -14.40 5.27
CA ALA A 75 7.06 -14.27 5.85
C ALA A 75 6.16 -15.46 5.50
N GLY A 76 6.16 -15.89 4.24
CA GLY A 76 5.45 -17.10 3.82
C GLY A 76 5.94 -18.37 4.53
N ASN A 77 7.25 -18.51 4.70
CA ASN A 77 7.84 -19.63 5.44
C ASN A 77 7.49 -19.57 6.93
N MET A 78 7.44 -18.39 7.54
CA MET A 78 7.00 -18.21 8.93
C MET A 78 5.55 -18.66 9.09
N LEU A 79 4.66 -18.25 8.16
CA LEU A 79 3.27 -18.64 8.18
C LEU A 79 3.09 -20.16 8.22
N VAL A 80 3.85 -20.89 7.40
CA VAL A 80 3.81 -22.36 7.34
C VAL A 80 4.41 -23.00 8.61
N LYS A 81 5.52 -22.46 9.13
CA LYS A 81 6.25 -23.09 10.24
C LYS A 81 5.68 -22.79 11.62
N ILE A 82 5.28 -21.53 11.86
CA ILE A 82 4.87 -21.06 13.20
C ILE A 82 3.42 -20.59 13.25
N GLY A 83 2.72 -20.52 12.11
CA GLY A 83 1.31 -20.19 11.99
C GLY A 83 1.00 -18.69 11.88
N TYR A 84 -0.28 -18.42 11.67
CA TYR A 84 -0.80 -17.06 11.47
C TYR A 84 -0.65 -16.17 12.71
N LYS A 85 -1.07 -16.67 13.88
CA LYS A 85 -1.05 -15.92 15.13
C LYS A 85 0.36 -15.49 15.53
N LYS A 86 1.30 -16.41 15.55
CA LYS A 86 2.68 -16.12 15.93
C LYS A 86 3.36 -15.18 14.94
N THR A 87 3.11 -15.36 13.64
CA THR A 87 3.63 -14.46 12.60
C THR A 87 3.08 -13.05 12.78
N ALA A 88 1.79 -12.88 13.08
CA ALA A 88 1.19 -11.57 13.36
C ALA A 88 1.78 -10.92 14.62
N LEU A 89 1.99 -11.68 15.71
CA LEU A 89 2.61 -11.15 16.93
C LEU A 89 4.05 -10.68 16.70
N ILE A 90 4.84 -11.46 15.96
CA ILE A 90 6.21 -11.05 15.58
C ILE A 90 6.16 -9.79 14.71
N ALA A 91 5.23 -9.72 13.77
CA ALA A 91 5.05 -8.54 12.93
C ALA A 91 4.75 -7.29 13.76
N MET A 92 3.86 -7.39 14.78
CA MET A 92 3.56 -6.26 15.67
C MET A 92 4.77 -5.82 16.47
N ALA A 93 5.57 -6.75 17.00
CA ALA A 93 6.82 -6.42 17.71
C ALA A 93 7.83 -5.73 16.78
N VAL A 94 8.00 -6.22 15.55
CA VAL A 94 8.87 -5.62 14.54
C VAL A 94 8.35 -4.22 14.13
N GLY A 95 7.04 -4.04 13.98
CA GLY A 95 6.45 -2.72 13.68
C GLY A 95 6.70 -1.70 14.80
N PHE A 96 6.54 -2.12 16.05
CA PHE A 96 6.90 -1.29 17.19
C PHE A 96 8.39 -0.87 17.17
N LEU A 97 9.30 -1.82 16.92
CA LEU A 97 10.72 -1.53 16.80
C LEU A 97 11.04 -0.57 15.64
N GLY A 98 10.37 -0.71 14.51
CA GLY A 98 10.53 0.20 13.39
C GLY A 98 10.10 1.63 13.71
N LEU A 99 8.92 1.81 14.34
CA LEU A 99 8.45 3.11 14.78
C LEU A 99 9.32 3.70 15.90
N PHE A 100 9.80 2.88 16.81
CA PHE A 100 10.74 3.30 17.84
C PHE A 100 12.07 3.78 17.24
N THR A 101 12.58 3.08 16.21
CA THR A 101 13.76 3.50 15.47
C THR A 101 13.52 4.84 14.75
N GLN A 102 12.35 5.05 14.16
CA GLN A 102 11.98 6.35 13.58
C GLN A 102 11.91 7.44 14.67
N TYR A 103 11.41 7.12 15.87
CA TYR A 103 11.44 8.06 16.99
C TYR A 103 12.87 8.43 17.41
N LEU A 104 13.81 7.47 17.43
CA LEU A 104 15.21 7.75 17.71
C LEU A 104 15.83 8.76 16.73
N SER A 105 15.36 8.82 15.47
CA SER A 105 15.80 9.82 14.51
C SER A 105 15.42 11.26 14.91
N SER A 106 14.39 11.42 15.75
CA SER A 106 14.01 12.72 16.30
C SER A 106 14.91 13.20 17.44
N LEU A 107 15.60 12.27 18.09
CA LEU A 107 16.45 12.55 19.26
C LEU A 107 17.94 12.65 18.91
N PHE A 108 18.40 11.88 17.93
CA PHE A 108 19.83 11.70 17.66
C PHE A 108 20.18 11.97 16.20
N GLY A 109 21.39 12.51 16.00
CA GLY A 109 22.03 12.54 14.68
C GLY A 109 21.72 13.75 13.80
N ALA A 110 20.94 14.72 14.25
CA ALA A 110 20.60 15.91 13.44
C ALA A 110 21.83 16.78 13.09
N GLY A 111 22.85 16.76 13.93
CA GLY A 111 24.13 17.49 13.71
C GLY A 111 25.27 16.64 13.15
N ALA A 112 25.06 15.33 12.93
CA ALA A 112 26.10 14.43 12.46
C ALA A 112 25.96 14.16 10.96
N GLU A 113 26.94 14.58 10.18
CA GLU A 113 27.04 14.31 8.75
C GLU A 113 27.64 12.91 8.51
N VAL A 114 27.06 12.14 7.58
CA VAL A 114 27.48 10.75 7.28
C VAL A 114 28.16 10.65 5.93
N PHE A 115 27.50 11.10 4.87
CA PHE A 115 28.01 11.07 3.51
C PHE A 115 27.30 12.10 2.62
N ALA A 116 27.89 12.40 1.46
CA ALA A 116 27.28 13.25 0.47
C ALA A 116 26.50 12.40 -0.56
N PHE A 117 25.30 12.84 -0.91
CA PHE A 117 24.48 12.27 -1.99
C PHE A 117 24.12 13.40 -2.98
N GLY A 118 24.81 13.45 -4.11
CA GLY A 118 24.73 14.55 -5.03
C GLY A 118 25.16 15.87 -4.38
N GLU A 119 24.27 16.85 -4.35
CA GLU A 119 24.48 18.16 -3.71
C GLU A 119 24.11 18.18 -2.22
N TYR A 120 23.56 17.08 -1.70
CA TYR A 120 23.04 17.01 -0.33
C TYR A 120 23.99 16.27 0.59
N VAL A 121 24.19 16.81 1.79
CA VAL A 121 24.91 16.14 2.87
C VAL A 121 23.91 15.38 3.72
N ILE A 122 24.01 14.06 3.70
CA ILE A 122 23.10 13.18 4.43
C ILE A 122 23.50 13.12 5.90
N LYS A 123 22.51 13.44 6.75
CA LYS A 123 22.67 13.43 8.21
C LYS A 123 22.32 12.07 8.81
N LEU A 124 22.87 11.76 9.97
CA LEU A 124 22.67 10.48 10.67
C LEU A 124 21.19 10.26 11.05
N ASN A 125 20.47 11.30 11.47
CA ASN A 125 19.06 11.21 11.79
C ASN A 125 18.23 10.70 10.61
N PHE A 126 18.52 11.12 9.38
CA PHE A 126 17.85 10.61 8.19
C PHE A 126 18.15 9.12 7.95
N VAL A 127 19.39 8.69 8.15
CA VAL A 127 19.76 7.26 8.03
C VAL A 127 19.02 6.42 9.09
N ILE A 128 18.91 6.90 10.34
CA ILE A 128 18.12 6.23 11.39
C ILE A 128 16.65 6.14 10.99
N TYR A 129 16.07 7.22 10.46
CA TYR A 129 14.69 7.21 9.95
C TYR A 129 14.50 6.18 8.85
N LEU A 130 15.40 6.12 7.88
CA LEU A 130 15.34 5.16 6.76
C LEU A 130 15.43 3.71 7.26
N LEU A 131 16.28 3.44 8.26
CA LEU A 131 16.35 2.14 8.90
C LEU A 131 15.02 1.78 9.60
N GLY A 132 14.43 2.72 10.31
CA GLY A 132 13.13 2.54 10.94
C GLY A 132 12.02 2.26 9.92
N ALA A 133 12.00 2.97 8.80
CA ALA A 133 11.07 2.73 7.71
C ALA A 133 11.24 1.34 7.08
N PHE A 134 12.48 0.88 6.91
CA PHE A 134 12.79 -0.47 6.42
C PHE A 134 12.29 -1.56 7.39
N ILE A 135 12.50 -1.39 8.70
CA ILE A 135 11.99 -2.31 9.72
C ILE A 135 10.45 -2.32 9.73
N CYS A 136 9.80 -1.16 9.61
CA CYS A 136 8.34 -1.08 9.44
C CYS A 136 7.86 -1.85 8.21
N GLY A 137 8.60 -1.81 7.12
CA GLY A 137 8.30 -2.57 5.91
C GLY A 137 8.28 -4.09 6.13
N PHE A 138 9.16 -4.64 6.96
CA PHE A 138 9.10 -6.05 7.37
C PHE A 138 7.79 -6.38 8.08
N CYS A 139 7.37 -5.53 9.02
CA CYS A 139 6.09 -5.68 9.69
C CYS A 139 4.93 -5.71 8.69
N VAL A 140 4.85 -4.70 7.82
CA VAL A 140 3.76 -4.56 6.86
C VAL A 140 3.71 -5.76 5.89
N CYS A 141 4.86 -6.24 5.43
CA CYS A 141 4.97 -7.45 4.61
C CYS A 141 4.44 -8.69 5.32
N MET A 142 4.86 -8.93 6.56
CA MET A 142 4.38 -10.06 7.38
C MET A 142 2.88 -9.99 7.60
N LEU A 143 2.34 -8.82 7.93
CA LEU A 143 0.90 -8.64 8.16
C LEU A 143 0.09 -8.88 6.89
N ASN A 144 0.53 -8.39 5.73
CA ASN A 144 -0.12 -8.67 4.45
C ASN A 144 -0.13 -10.18 4.12
N THR A 145 0.95 -10.89 4.48
CA THR A 145 1.06 -12.33 4.30
C THR A 145 0.09 -13.10 5.21
N VAL A 146 -0.23 -12.55 6.39
CA VAL A 146 -1.19 -13.16 7.34
C VAL A 146 -2.64 -12.89 6.95
N VAL A 147 -3.00 -11.62 6.69
CA VAL A 147 -4.42 -11.22 6.63
C VAL A 147 -5.16 -11.75 5.40
N ASN A 148 -4.52 -11.76 4.24
CA ASN A 148 -5.18 -12.17 3.00
C ASN A 148 -5.60 -13.65 3.01
N PRO A 149 -4.68 -14.62 3.29
CA PRO A 149 -5.08 -16.02 3.34
C PRO A 149 -5.99 -16.33 4.53
N MET A 150 -5.84 -15.62 5.67
CA MET A 150 -6.69 -15.83 6.83
C MET A 150 -8.13 -15.41 6.56
N LEU A 151 -8.38 -14.26 5.93
CA LEU A 151 -9.72 -13.84 5.56
C LEU A 151 -10.36 -14.80 4.54
N ASN A 152 -9.57 -15.29 3.59
CA ASN A 152 -10.06 -16.31 2.66
C ASN A 152 -10.50 -17.59 3.38
N LEU A 153 -9.69 -18.05 4.33
CA LEU A 153 -9.99 -19.23 5.16
C LEU A 153 -11.23 -19.04 6.02
N LEU A 154 -11.34 -17.89 6.71
CA LEU A 154 -12.48 -17.55 7.57
C LEU A 154 -13.78 -17.40 6.78
N GLY A 155 -13.70 -16.99 5.52
CA GLY A 155 -14.83 -16.94 4.59
C GLY A 155 -15.23 -18.30 4.00
N GLY A 156 -14.49 -19.38 4.33
CA GLY A 156 -14.71 -20.70 3.76
C GLY A 156 -14.22 -20.88 2.34
N GLY A 157 -13.37 -19.98 1.85
CA GLY A 157 -12.87 -19.97 0.47
C GLY A 157 -13.88 -19.43 -0.54
N GLY A 158 -13.53 -19.54 -1.84
CA GLY A 158 -14.41 -19.15 -2.94
C GLY A 158 -14.91 -17.70 -2.87
N ASN A 159 -16.17 -17.49 -3.23
CA ASN A 159 -16.75 -16.12 -3.33
C ASN A 159 -16.83 -15.41 -1.96
N LYS A 160 -17.17 -16.10 -0.89
CA LYS A 160 -17.25 -15.50 0.46
C LYS A 160 -15.87 -15.10 0.99
N GLY A 161 -14.86 -15.94 0.78
CA GLY A 161 -13.47 -15.62 1.14
C GLY A 161 -12.98 -14.39 0.38
N ASN A 162 -13.24 -14.33 -0.93
CA ASN A 162 -12.91 -13.18 -1.74
C ASN A 162 -13.65 -11.91 -1.27
N GLN A 163 -14.92 -12.02 -0.90
CA GLN A 163 -15.71 -10.90 -0.37
C GLN A 163 -15.09 -10.34 0.92
N LEU A 164 -14.62 -11.19 1.85
CA LEU A 164 -13.95 -10.73 3.06
C LEU A 164 -12.62 -10.02 2.76
N ILE A 165 -11.83 -10.53 1.80
CA ILE A 165 -10.60 -9.87 1.36
C ILE A 165 -10.89 -8.50 0.76
N GLN A 166 -11.92 -8.37 -0.08
CA GLN A 166 -12.32 -7.10 -0.66
C GLN A 166 -12.81 -6.11 0.41
N THR A 167 -13.56 -6.58 1.40
CA THR A 167 -13.99 -5.76 2.55
C THR A 167 -12.77 -5.27 3.35
N GLY A 168 -11.80 -6.14 3.61
CA GLY A 168 -10.53 -5.77 4.25
C GLY A 168 -9.77 -4.73 3.42
N GLY A 169 -9.70 -4.91 2.10
CA GLY A 169 -9.11 -3.94 1.17
C GLY A 169 -9.83 -2.59 1.18
N ALA A 170 -11.15 -2.59 1.34
CA ALA A 170 -11.94 -1.37 1.49
C ALA A 170 -11.58 -0.62 2.80
N LEU A 171 -11.46 -1.34 3.91
CA LEU A 171 -11.02 -0.78 5.19
C LEU A 171 -9.57 -0.26 5.14
N ASN A 172 -8.70 -0.93 4.41
CA ASN A 172 -7.35 -0.46 4.11
C ASN A 172 -7.40 0.91 3.40
N SER A 173 -8.21 1.05 2.37
CA SER A 173 -8.37 2.32 1.64
C SER A 173 -8.99 3.42 2.51
N LEU A 174 -9.97 3.09 3.35
CA LEU A 174 -10.56 4.02 4.31
C LEU A 174 -9.52 4.52 5.31
N SER A 175 -8.71 3.63 5.87
CA SER A 175 -7.60 3.99 6.76
C SER A 175 -6.59 4.91 6.07
N GLY A 176 -6.24 4.62 4.80
CA GLY A 176 -5.39 5.49 3.99
C GLY A 176 -5.97 6.89 3.80
N THR A 177 -7.29 6.99 3.63
CA THR A 177 -8.02 8.27 3.55
C THR A 177 -7.96 9.05 4.86
N LEU A 178 -8.13 8.37 6.00
CA LEU A 178 -8.20 9.00 7.31
C LEU A 178 -6.81 9.36 7.88
N THR A 179 -5.75 8.67 7.46
CA THR A 179 -4.39 8.88 8.00
C THR A 179 -3.91 10.33 7.86
N PRO A 180 -3.97 10.99 6.70
CA PRO A 180 -3.54 12.40 6.60
C PRO A 180 -4.34 13.35 7.50
N LEU A 181 -5.65 13.10 7.66
CA LEU A 181 -6.51 13.89 8.54
C LEU A 181 -6.11 13.71 10.01
N PHE A 182 -5.85 12.47 10.41
CA PHE A 182 -5.40 12.12 11.75
C PHE A 182 -4.01 12.72 12.06
N VAL A 183 -3.08 12.66 11.10
CA VAL A 183 -1.78 13.28 11.22
C VAL A 183 -1.93 14.79 11.39
N GLY A 184 -2.73 15.45 10.55
CA GLY A 184 -3.00 16.88 10.66
C GLY A 184 -3.62 17.28 12.01
N ALA A 185 -4.51 16.46 12.56
CA ALA A 185 -5.12 16.70 13.87
C ALA A 185 -4.11 16.59 15.04
N LEU A 186 -3.11 15.72 14.94
CA LEU A 186 -2.12 15.49 16.00
C LEU A 186 -0.94 16.45 15.99
N ILE A 187 -0.39 16.71 14.81
CA ILE A 187 0.85 17.50 14.67
C ILE A 187 0.64 18.85 13.99
N GLY A 188 -0.58 19.14 13.58
CA GLY A 188 -0.90 20.37 12.86
C GLY A 188 -0.44 20.33 11.40
N THR A 189 -0.30 21.51 10.80
CA THR A 189 0.14 21.66 9.42
C THR A 189 1.65 21.44 9.31
N VAL A 190 2.08 20.53 8.46
CA VAL A 190 3.50 20.35 8.13
C VAL A 190 3.98 21.57 7.34
N THR A 191 4.91 22.33 7.89
CA THR A 191 5.52 23.50 7.29
C THR A 191 6.99 23.26 6.98
N SER A 192 7.65 24.23 6.34
CA SER A 192 9.10 24.16 6.10
C SER A 192 9.96 24.16 7.38
N SER A 193 9.38 24.54 8.51
CA SER A 193 10.04 24.53 9.83
C SER A 193 9.72 23.29 10.66
N THR A 194 8.80 22.42 10.20
CA THR A 194 8.44 21.19 10.94
C THR A 194 9.58 20.19 10.87
N ALA A 195 10.08 19.79 12.06
CA ALA A 195 11.16 18.81 12.22
C ALA A 195 10.62 17.42 12.63
N MET A 196 11.47 16.38 12.54
CA MET A 196 11.11 15.04 13.00
C MET A 196 10.79 14.99 14.52
N SER A 197 11.31 15.93 15.33
CA SER A 197 10.94 16.06 16.75
C SER A 197 9.46 16.40 16.96
N ASP A 198 8.85 17.13 16.03
CA ASP A 198 7.47 17.60 16.15
C ASP A 198 6.46 16.47 15.89
N VAL A 199 6.89 15.39 15.23
CA VAL A 199 6.06 14.20 14.97
C VAL A 199 6.13 13.15 16.09
N ALA A 200 6.89 13.37 17.16
CA ALA A 200 6.99 12.45 18.28
C ALA A 200 5.62 12.02 18.86
N PRO A 201 4.62 12.91 19.07
CA PRO A 201 3.30 12.50 19.53
C PRO A 201 2.61 11.50 18.62
N LEU A 202 2.73 11.67 17.30
CA LEU A 202 2.18 10.75 16.30
C LEU A 202 2.86 9.38 16.38
N LEU A 203 4.18 9.34 16.54
CA LEU A 203 4.93 8.09 16.69
C LEU A 203 4.56 7.36 17.99
N PHE A 204 4.35 8.08 19.11
CA PHE A 204 3.89 7.47 20.36
C PHE A 204 2.50 6.86 20.23
N VAL A 205 1.56 7.54 19.56
CA VAL A 205 0.23 7.00 19.29
C VAL A 205 0.34 5.75 18.40
N ALA A 206 1.13 5.80 17.34
CA ALA A 206 1.36 4.65 16.46
C ALA A 206 1.96 3.45 17.21
N MET A 207 2.99 3.67 18.03
CA MET A 207 3.58 2.63 18.89
C MET A 207 2.55 2.06 19.87
N GLY A 208 1.72 2.92 20.49
CA GLY A 208 0.63 2.51 21.37
C GLY A 208 -0.39 1.60 20.67
N VAL A 209 -0.75 1.91 19.42
CA VAL A 209 -1.63 1.08 18.60
C VAL A 209 -1.01 -0.30 18.34
N PHE A 210 0.30 -0.38 18.07
CA PHE A 210 0.98 -1.67 17.89
C PHE A 210 1.02 -2.51 19.17
N VAL A 211 1.24 -1.89 20.34
CA VAL A 211 1.19 -2.57 21.63
C VAL A 211 -0.23 -3.08 21.92
N ALA A 212 -1.24 -2.24 21.71
CA ALA A 212 -2.64 -2.64 21.86
C ALA A 212 -3.03 -3.80 20.94
N ALA A 213 -2.62 -3.72 19.67
CA ALA A 213 -2.83 -4.80 18.71
C ALA A 213 -2.13 -6.10 19.10
N PHE A 214 -0.89 -6.03 19.58
CA PHE A 214 -0.17 -7.19 20.09
C PHE A 214 -0.92 -7.85 21.25
N ILE A 215 -1.42 -7.06 22.20
CA ILE A 215 -2.19 -7.55 23.35
C ILE A 215 -3.50 -8.21 22.85
N ILE A 216 -4.27 -7.53 22.00
CA ILE A 216 -5.53 -8.05 21.47
C ILE A 216 -5.30 -9.38 20.75
N ILE A 217 -4.34 -9.44 19.83
CA ILE A 217 -4.04 -10.65 19.05
C ILE A 217 -3.58 -11.79 19.95
N SER A 218 -2.88 -11.49 21.06
CA SER A 218 -2.44 -12.51 22.02
C SER A 218 -3.62 -13.25 22.64
N PHE A 219 -4.76 -12.59 22.85
CA PHE A 219 -5.96 -13.19 23.45
C PHE A 219 -6.94 -13.75 22.42
N VAL A 220 -6.90 -13.30 21.16
CA VAL A 220 -7.80 -13.78 20.10
C VAL A 220 -7.38 -15.19 19.64
N ALA A 221 -8.35 -16.10 19.56
CA ALA A 221 -8.15 -17.41 18.95
C ALA A 221 -8.18 -17.28 17.42
N ILE A 222 -7.03 -17.49 16.77
CA ILE A 222 -6.90 -17.48 15.31
C ILE A 222 -6.80 -18.94 14.85
N PRO A 223 -7.64 -19.40 13.91
CA PRO A 223 -7.57 -20.77 13.39
C PRO A 223 -6.23 -21.08 12.73
N GLU A 224 -5.68 -22.26 13.01
CA GLU A 224 -4.36 -22.72 12.51
C GLU A 224 -4.51 -24.11 11.85
N PRO A 225 -5.31 -24.27 10.77
CA PRO A 225 -5.66 -25.58 10.23
C PRO A 225 -4.47 -26.35 9.65
N HIS A 226 -3.42 -25.65 9.19
CA HIS A 226 -2.23 -26.25 8.60
C HIS A 226 -1.26 -26.80 9.66
N LEU A 227 -1.25 -26.26 10.89
CA LEU A 227 -0.45 -26.78 11.99
C LEU A 227 -1.03 -28.10 12.55
N GLN A 228 -2.35 -28.29 12.43
CA GLN A 228 -3.04 -29.49 12.90
C GLN A 228 -2.85 -30.70 11.96
N LYS A 229 -2.50 -30.48 10.70
CA LYS A 229 -2.37 -31.52 9.66
C LYS A 229 -0.94 -32.09 9.47
N GLY A 230 -0.05 -31.93 10.44
CA GLY A 230 1.31 -32.51 10.40
C GLY A 230 2.06 -32.18 9.11
N GLY A 231 2.85 -31.15 9.13
CA GLY A 231 3.90 -30.76 8.18
C GLY A 231 3.58 -30.90 6.70
N VAL A 232 3.49 -29.79 6.00
CA VAL A 232 3.43 -29.76 4.53
C VAL A 232 4.65 -30.50 3.99
N LYS A 233 4.46 -31.71 3.40
CA LYS A 233 5.50 -32.36 2.60
C LYS A 233 5.93 -31.37 1.52
N LYS A 234 7.23 -31.05 1.47
CA LYS A 234 7.81 -30.28 0.36
C LYS A 234 7.72 -31.17 -0.88
N GLU A 235 6.65 -31.03 -1.65
CA GLU A 235 6.61 -31.61 -2.98
C GLU A 235 7.63 -30.87 -3.85
N LYS A 236 8.56 -31.64 -4.44
CA LYS A 236 9.45 -31.10 -5.46
C LYS A 236 8.66 -31.03 -6.76
N PHE A 237 8.28 -29.82 -7.14
CA PHE A 237 7.64 -29.59 -8.42
C PHE A 237 8.68 -29.63 -9.55
N SER A 238 8.30 -30.23 -10.69
CA SER A 238 9.15 -30.30 -11.89
C SER A 238 9.33 -28.95 -12.59
N HIS A 239 8.38 -28.06 -12.42
CA HIS A 239 8.38 -26.70 -12.96
C HIS A 239 8.18 -25.67 -11.84
N SER A 240 8.30 -24.39 -12.17
CA SER A 240 8.07 -23.26 -11.27
C SER A 240 7.11 -22.25 -11.90
N PRO A 241 6.54 -21.32 -11.13
CA PRO A 241 5.70 -20.25 -11.69
C PRO A 241 6.39 -19.43 -12.78
N TRP A 242 7.70 -19.34 -12.77
CA TRP A 242 8.52 -18.66 -13.79
C TRP A 242 8.44 -19.31 -15.18
N SER A 243 8.03 -20.57 -15.26
CA SER A 243 7.86 -21.29 -16.54
C SER A 243 6.61 -20.83 -17.30
N PHE A 244 5.71 -20.10 -16.67
CA PHE A 244 4.48 -19.60 -17.28
C PHE A 244 4.64 -18.15 -17.71
N ARG A 245 4.59 -17.88 -19.01
CA ARG A 245 4.77 -16.54 -19.57
C ARG A 245 3.79 -15.51 -19.00
N HIS A 246 2.50 -15.85 -18.91
CA HIS A 246 1.49 -14.92 -18.40
C HIS A 246 1.69 -14.59 -16.92
N THR A 247 2.21 -15.53 -16.14
CA THR A 247 2.57 -15.33 -14.74
C THR A 247 3.79 -14.42 -14.63
N LEU A 248 4.85 -14.64 -15.40
CA LEU A 248 6.04 -13.79 -15.43
C LEU A 248 5.68 -12.34 -15.77
N LEU A 249 4.86 -12.14 -16.82
CA LEU A 249 4.38 -10.81 -17.20
C LEU A 249 3.45 -10.22 -16.14
N GLY A 250 2.64 -11.03 -15.45
CA GLY A 250 1.81 -10.60 -14.34
C GLY A 250 2.62 -10.20 -13.10
N VAL A 251 3.72 -10.88 -12.81
CA VAL A 251 4.69 -10.52 -11.75
C VAL A 251 5.26 -9.12 -11.99
N ILE A 252 5.69 -8.85 -13.24
CA ILE A 252 6.09 -7.50 -13.65
C ILE A 252 4.90 -6.53 -13.56
N GLY A 253 3.70 -6.97 -13.94
CA GLY A 253 2.47 -6.19 -13.84
C GLY A 253 2.16 -5.75 -12.41
N ILE A 254 2.36 -6.60 -11.41
CA ILE A 254 2.19 -6.24 -9.99
C ILE A 254 3.23 -5.20 -9.55
N PHE A 255 4.50 -5.40 -9.91
CA PHE A 255 5.55 -4.42 -9.63
C PHE A 255 5.18 -3.03 -10.18
N ILE A 256 4.73 -2.97 -11.42
CA ILE A 256 4.33 -1.75 -12.10
C ILE A 256 3.07 -1.15 -11.46
N TYR A 257 2.07 -1.99 -11.19
CA TYR A 257 0.80 -1.53 -10.60
C TYR A 257 1.01 -0.85 -9.23
N VAL A 258 1.75 -1.49 -8.31
CA VAL A 258 1.98 -0.91 -6.98
C VAL A 258 2.76 0.39 -7.10
N GLY A 259 3.66 0.48 -8.07
CA GLY A 259 4.35 1.73 -8.39
C GLY A 259 3.43 2.85 -8.86
N ILE A 260 2.43 2.55 -9.68
CA ILE A 260 1.40 3.50 -10.11
C ILE A 260 0.53 3.91 -8.93
N GLU A 261 0.06 2.93 -8.14
CA GLU A 261 -0.82 3.13 -6.99
C GLU A 261 -0.24 4.12 -5.96
N ILE A 262 1.05 4.02 -5.68
CA ILE A 262 1.76 4.90 -4.74
C ILE A 262 2.29 6.16 -5.43
N GLY A 263 2.75 6.06 -6.67
CA GLY A 263 3.39 7.15 -7.39
C GLY A 263 2.45 8.31 -7.71
N ILE A 264 1.21 8.01 -8.12
CA ILE A 264 0.24 9.06 -8.47
C ILE A 264 -0.08 9.95 -7.26
N PRO A 265 -0.58 9.43 -6.12
CA PRO A 265 -0.92 10.29 -4.98
C PRO A 265 0.32 10.86 -4.29
N GLY A 266 1.45 10.14 -4.27
CA GLY A 266 2.69 10.62 -3.67
C GLY A 266 3.24 11.85 -4.40
N THR A 267 3.32 11.80 -5.72
CA THR A 267 3.76 12.93 -6.54
C THR A 267 2.76 14.08 -6.50
N LEU A 268 1.46 13.78 -6.52
CA LEU A 268 0.41 14.79 -6.37
C LEU A 268 0.52 15.53 -5.03
N ASN A 269 0.77 14.82 -3.94
CA ASN A 269 0.96 15.43 -2.62
C ASN A 269 2.14 16.42 -2.63
N PHE A 270 3.28 16.03 -3.19
CA PHE A 270 4.45 16.92 -3.28
C PHE A 270 4.21 18.10 -4.22
N TYR A 271 3.53 17.88 -5.35
CA TYR A 271 3.16 18.95 -6.28
C TYR A 271 2.29 20.02 -5.63
N LEU A 272 1.27 19.61 -4.88
CA LEU A 272 0.36 20.54 -4.19
C LEU A 272 1.02 21.19 -2.96
N ALA A 273 1.94 20.49 -2.30
CA ALA A 273 2.69 21.04 -1.17
C ALA A 273 3.77 22.05 -1.58
N ASP A 274 4.19 22.04 -2.85
CA ASP A 274 5.23 22.92 -3.36
C ASP A 274 4.65 24.28 -3.78
N SER A 275 4.99 25.32 -3.02
CA SER A 275 4.57 26.70 -3.28
C SER A 275 5.41 27.42 -4.37
N SER A 276 6.47 26.78 -4.87
CA SER A 276 7.33 27.34 -5.91
C SER A 276 6.67 27.31 -7.30
N ASP A 277 7.28 27.95 -8.27
CA ASP A 277 6.83 27.94 -9.66
C ASP A 277 6.84 26.53 -10.28
N LYS A 278 7.62 25.61 -9.72
CA LYS A 278 7.66 24.20 -10.14
C LYS A 278 6.43 23.42 -9.67
N GLY A 279 5.88 23.78 -8.50
CA GLY A 279 4.71 23.16 -7.90
C GLY A 279 3.39 23.82 -8.33
N ALA A 280 2.34 23.52 -7.55
CA ALA A 280 1.01 24.09 -7.76
C ALA A 280 0.90 25.58 -7.39
N GLY A 281 1.91 26.13 -6.71
CA GLY A 281 1.93 27.53 -6.31
C GLY A 281 0.95 27.89 -5.18
N ILE A 282 0.52 26.91 -4.38
CA ILE A 282 -0.38 27.14 -3.24
C ILE A 282 0.43 27.75 -2.10
N MET A 283 0.23 29.05 -1.87
CA MET A 283 1.05 29.81 -0.92
C MET A 283 0.74 29.51 0.55
N MET A 284 -0.48 29.09 0.88
CA MET A 284 -0.90 28.83 2.26
C MET A 284 -1.43 27.40 2.40
N ASN A 285 -0.98 26.71 3.44
CA ASN A 285 -1.45 25.35 3.79
C ASN A 285 -1.30 24.29 2.67
N GLY A 286 -0.38 24.47 1.72
CA GLY A 286 -0.20 23.59 0.56
C GLY A 286 0.01 22.13 0.95
N ALA A 287 0.79 21.84 1.99
CA ALA A 287 1.01 20.49 2.48
C ALA A 287 -0.26 19.84 3.05
N ALA A 288 -1.09 20.59 3.80
CA ALA A 288 -2.35 20.09 4.35
C ALA A 288 -3.38 19.85 3.24
N ILE A 289 -3.49 20.79 2.29
CA ILE A 289 -4.35 20.67 1.11
C ILE A 289 -3.90 19.47 0.26
N GLY A 290 -2.61 19.35 0.00
CA GLY A 290 -2.03 18.23 -0.75
C GLY A 290 -2.33 16.87 -0.12
N GLY A 291 -2.15 16.75 1.19
CA GLY A 291 -2.48 15.54 1.95
C GLY A 291 -3.97 15.21 1.89
N ALA A 292 -4.86 16.21 2.07
CA ALA A 292 -6.31 16.01 2.01
C ALA A 292 -6.78 15.59 0.60
N ILE A 293 -6.23 16.19 -0.45
CA ILE A 293 -6.56 15.83 -1.84
C ILE A 293 -6.01 14.46 -2.20
N ALA A 294 -4.79 14.12 -1.78
CA ALA A 294 -4.25 12.77 -1.94
C ALA A 294 -5.11 11.72 -1.20
N ALA A 295 -5.74 12.09 -0.08
CA ALA A 295 -6.67 11.22 0.63
C ALA A 295 -7.94 10.91 -0.21
N ILE A 296 -8.38 11.82 -1.08
CA ILE A 296 -9.51 11.57 -2.00
C ILE A 296 -9.18 10.45 -2.99
N TYR A 297 -7.92 10.34 -3.43
CA TYR A 297 -7.50 9.22 -4.27
C TYR A 297 -7.79 7.86 -3.60
N TRP A 298 -7.47 7.72 -2.31
CA TRP A 298 -7.75 6.49 -1.55
C TRP A 298 -9.26 6.27 -1.32
N LEU A 299 -10.01 7.34 -1.11
CA LEU A 299 -11.48 7.28 -1.04
C LEU A 299 -12.08 6.78 -2.36
N LEU A 300 -11.59 7.27 -3.49
CA LEU A 300 -12.02 6.82 -4.81
C LEU A 300 -11.61 5.36 -5.08
N MET A 301 -10.49 4.92 -4.55
CA MET A 301 -10.12 3.50 -4.57
C MET A 301 -11.11 2.64 -3.78
N LEU A 302 -11.58 3.09 -2.62
CA LEU A 302 -12.63 2.42 -1.86
C LEU A 302 -13.91 2.28 -2.70
N VAL A 303 -14.36 3.37 -3.32
CA VAL A 303 -15.54 3.39 -4.20
C VAL A 303 -15.35 2.44 -5.38
N GLY A 304 -14.21 2.49 -6.05
CA GLY A 304 -13.91 1.64 -7.20
C GLY A 304 -13.85 0.15 -6.86
N ARG A 305 -13.26 -0.22 -5.72
CA ARG A 305 -13.24 -1.61 -5.22
C ARG A 305 -14.64 -2.14 -4.94
N THR A 306 -15.48 -1.31 -4.31
CA THR A 306 -16.88 -1.66 -4.03
C THR A 306 -17.68 -1.84 -5.33
N ALA A 307 -17.55 -0.92 -6.28
CA ALA A 307 -18.19 -0.99 -7.57
C ALA A 307 -17.72 -2.22 -8.38
N SER A 308 -16.42 -2.47 -8.42
CA SER A 308 -15.85 -3.65 -9.08
C SER A 308 -16.37 -4.96 -8.49
N SER A 309 -16.47 -5.04 -7.16
CA SER A 309 -17.05 -6.23 -6.49
C SER A 309 -18.46 -6.53 -6.99
N ALA A 310 -19.29 -5.50 -7.20
CA ALA A 310 -20.65 -5.66 -7.70
C ALA A 310 -20.74 -6.12 -9.17
N ILE A 311 -19.78 -5.73 -10.00
CA ILE A 311 -19.78 -6.03 -11.44
C ILE A 311 -18.91 -7.22 -11.84
N SER A 312 -18.02 -7.70 -10.97
CA SER A 312 -17.06 -8.78 -11.27
C SER A 312 -17.71 -10.11 -11.66
N GLY A 313 -18.96 -10.33 -11.27
CA GLY A 313 -19.74 -11.50 -11.74
C GLY A 313 -20.19 -11.43 -13.20
N LYS A 314 -20.14 -10.24 -13.83
CA LYS A 314 -20.62 -10.01 -15.20
C LYS A 314 -19.52 -9.60 -16.17
N VAL A 315 -18.46 -8.99 -15.68
CA VAL A 315 -17.35 -8.45 -16.48
C VAL A 315 -16.04 -9.13 -16.08
N SER A 316 -15.34 -9.72 -17.05
CA SER A 316 -14.08 -10.44 -16.80
C SER A 316 -12.98 -9.50 -16.26
N SER A 317 -12.09 -10.02 -15.44
CA SER A 317 -10.91 -9.29 -14.93
C SER A 317 -10.08 -8.67 -16.05
N ARG A 318 -9.98 -9.36 -17.20
CA ARG A 318 -9.27 -8.88 -18.39
C ARG A 318 -9.95 -7.62 -18.97
N ALA A 319 -11.26 -7.64 -19.16
CA ALA A 319 -12.00 -6.50 -19.71
C ALA A 319 -11.94 -5.30 -18.77
N GLN A 320 -12.07 -5.53 -17.45
CA GLN A 320 -11.92 -4.49 -16.45
C GLN A 320 -10.51 -3.86 -16.50
N LEU A 321 -9.44 -4.67 -16.51
CA LEU A 321 -8.07 -4.19 -16.56
C LEU A 321 -7.79 -3.33 -17.80
N ILE A 322 -8.26 -3.76 -18.99
CA ILE A 322 -8.12 -3.00 -20.24
C ILE A 322 -8.83 -1.65 -20.12
N ALA A 323 -10.09 -1.66 -19.68
CA ALA A 323 -10.90 -0.44 -19.58
C ALA A 323 -10.29 0.58 -18.61
N VAL A 324 -9.91 0.13 -17.40
CA VAL A 324 -9.35 1.05 -16.38
C VAL A 324 -7.95 1.54 -16.76
N SER A 325 -7.12 0.71 -17.40
CA SER A 325 -5.80 1.14 -17.88
C SER A 325 -5.88 2.19 -18.96
N ALA A 326 -6.79 2.01 -19.95
CA ALA A 326 -7.03 2.99 -21.00
C ALA A 326 -7.59 4.31 -20.44
N THR A 327 -8.57 4.22 -19.51
CA THR A 327 -9.15 5.40 -18.86
C THR A 327 -8.11 6.15 -18.01
N ALA A 328 -7.28 5.44 -17.27
CA ALA A 328 -6.22 6.05 -16.47
C ALA A 328 -5.18 6.78 -17.36
N ILE A 329 -4.81 6.22 -18.50
CA ILE A 329 -3.94 6.89 -19.48
C ILE A 329 -4.56 8.22 -19.92
N ILE A 330 -5.85 8.24 -20.24
CA ILE A 330 -6.56 9.47 -20.66
C ILE A 330 -6.52 10.50 -19.52
N PHE A 331 -6.82 10.11 -18.29
CA PHE A 331 -6.82 11.02 -17.14
C PHE A 331 -5.42 11.60 -16.88
N VAL A 332 -4.38 10.79 -16.93
CA VAL A 332 -3.00 11.26 -16.73
C VAL A 332 -2.57 12.17 -17.89
N LEU A 333 -2.94 11.87 -19.14
CA LEU A 333 -2.66 12.78 -20.28
C LEU A 333 -3.36 14.13 -20.09
N ILE A 334 -4.62 14.14 -19.69
CA ILE A 334 -5.32 15.41 -19.40
C ILE A 334 -4.59 16.17 -18.29
N ALA A 335 -4.15 15.48 -17.23
CA ALA A 335 -3.41 16.13 -16.16
C ALA A 335 -2.08 16.74 -16.63
N ILE A 336 -1.32 16.04 -17.49
CA ILE A 336 -0.04 16.52 -18.04
C ILE A 336 -0.23 17.77 -18.91
N PHE A 337 -1.26 17.78 -19.75
CA PHE A 337 -1.45 18.85 -20.74
C PHE A 337 -2.31 20.01 -20.25
N THR A 338 -2.95 19.90 -19.08
CA THR A 338 -3.74 21.01 -18.52
C THR A 338 -2.81 22.04 -17.87
N PRO A 339 -2.88 23.32 -18.27
CA PRO A 339 -2.12 24.36 -17.63
C PRO A 339 -2.45 24.51 -16.14
N LYS A 340 -1.44 24.85 -15.32
CA LYS A 340 -1.63 24.99 -13.87
C LYS A 340 -2.58 26.12 -13.46
N ASP A 341 -2.77 27.10 -14.34
CA ASP A 341 -3.64 28.26 -14.11
C ASP A 341 -5.13 27.89 -14.20
N VAL A 342 -5.46 26.76 -14.82
CA VAL A 342 -6.82 26.24 -14.88
C VAL A 342 -7.10 25.50 -13.57
N THR A 343 -7.91 26.12 -12.72
CA THR A 343 -8.18 25.63 -11.37
C THR A 343 -9.61 25.10 -11.21
N VAL A 344 -9.78 24.25 -10.21
CA VAL A 344 -11.07 23.70 -9.79
C VAL A 344 -11.15 23.70 -8.26
N SER A 345 -12.34 23.91 -7.72
CA SER A 345 -12.61 23.78 -6.29
C SER A 345 -12.68 22.31 -5.91
N MET A 346 -11.81 21.85 -5.00
CA MET A 346 -11.82 20.50 -4.46
C MET A 346 -11.93 20.55 -2.93
N PRO A 347 -12.57 19.54 -2.30
CA PRO A 347 -12.60 19.42 -0.85
C PRO A 347 -11.17 19.30 -0.31
N GLY A 348 -10.82 20.18 0.61
CA GLY A 348 -9.57 20.16 1.35
C GLY A 348 -9.82 20.17 2.85
N TYR A 349 -8.78 19.98 3.63
CA TYR A 349 -8.82 20.09 5.07
C TYR A 349 -7.59 20.84 5.57
N THR A 350 -7.79 21.80 6.46
CA THR A 350 -6.71 22.50 7.14
C THR A 350 -6.98 22.54 8.65
N VAL A 351 -5.91 22.49 9.43
CA VAL A 351 -6.02 22.59 10.88
C VAL A 351 -6.38 24.05 11.23
N GLY A 352 -7.46 24.23 11.94
CA GLY A 352 -8.00 25.55 12.34
C GLY A 352 -9.20 26.00 11.53
N GLU A 353 -9.26 25.77 10.23
CA GLU A 353 -10.42 26.09 9.39
C GLU A 353 -11.33 24.87 9.13
N GLY A 354 -10.79 23.65 9.35
CA GLY A 354 -11.54 22.40 9.12
C GLY A 354 -11.68 22.06 7.63
N PHE A 355 -12.84 21.53 7.24
CA PHE A 355 -13.15 21.24 5.84
C PHE A 355 -13.45 22.52 5.08
N MET A 356 -12.75 22.71 3.97
CA MET A 356 -12.87 23.86 3.09
C MET A 356 -12.81 23.44 1.62
N MET A 357 -13.22 24.32 0.72
CA MET A 357 -13.02 24.15 -0.72
C MET A 357 -11.75 24.88 -1.13
N ALA A 358 -10.73 24.11 -1.52
CA ALA A 358 -9.46 24.65 -1.98
C ALA A 358 -9.44 24.77 -3.51
N GLN A 359 -8.90 25.90 -4.00
CA GLN A 359 -8.65 26.07 -5.44
C GLN A 359 -7.34 25.38 -5.79
N VAL A 360 -7.41 24.36 -6.63
CA VAL A 360 -6.25 23.57 -7.06
C VAL A 360 -6.23 23.40 -8.57
N PRO A 361 -5.08 23.16 -9.20
CA PRO A 361 -5.03 22.89 -10.62
C PRO A 361 -5.94 21.72 -11.02
N VAL A 362 -6.60 21.81 -12.17
CA VAL A 362 -7.49 20.76 -12.70
C VAL A 362 -6.75 19.41 -12.86
N SER A 363 -5.43 19.45 -13.08
CA SER A 363 -4.59 18.26 -13.09
C SER A 363 -4.76 17.41 -11.83
N ALA A 364 -4.93 18.02 -10.66
CA ALA A 364 -5.16 17.31 -9.40
C ALA A 364 -6.46 16.49 -9.42
N LEU A 365 -7.53 17.02 -9.99
CA LEU A 365 -8.80 16.33 -10.14
C LEU A 365 -8.64 15.04 -10.96
N PHE A 366 -7.99 15.11 -12.12
CA PHE A 366 -7.80 13.94 -12.99
C PHE A 366 -6.86 12.91 -12.37
N LEU A 367 -5.85 13.35 -11.62
CA LEU A 367 -4.95 12.45 -10.92
C LEU A 367 -5.64 11.71 -9.76
N VAL A 368 -6.51 12.35 -8.99
CA VAL A 368 -7.30 11.63 -7.96
C VAL A 368 -8.34 10.70 -8.57
N LEU A 369 -8.93 11.03 -9.72
CA LEU A 369 -9.84 10.14 -10.46
C LEU A 369 -9.16 8.84 -10.89
N CYS A 370 -7.83 8.82 -11.06
CA CYS A 370 -7.08 7.59 -11.30
C CYS A 370 -7.25 6.56 -10.15
N GLY A 371 -7.62 7.00 -8.94
CA GLY A 371 -7.93 6.10 -7.83
C GLY A 371 -9.06 5.12 -8.14
N LEU A 372 -10.07 5.54 -8.90
CA LEU A 372 -11.12 4.63 -9.42
C LEU A 372 -10.54 3.56 -10.33
N CYS A 373 -9.58 3.94 -11.19
CA CYS A 373 -8.97 3.02 -12.15
C CYS A 373 -8.03 2.02 -11.47
N THR A 374 -7.17 2.50 -10.57
CA THR A 374 -6.20 1.65 -9.87
C THR A 374 -6.86 0.68 -8.90
N SER A 375 -8.06 0.98 -8.42
CA SER A 375 -8.80 0.18 -7.45
C SER A 375 -9.00 -1.28 -7.85
N VAL A 376 -9.17 -1.58 -9.13
CA VAL A 376 -9.47 -2.94 -9.65
C VAL A 376 -8.25 -3.65 -10.21
N MET A 377 -7.13 -2.95 -10.37
CA MET A 377 -5.95 -3.46 -11.09
C MET A 377 -5.27 -4.60 -10.33
N TRP A 378 -5.11 -4.51 -8.99
CA TRP A 378 -4.48 -5.56 -8.19
C TRP A 378 -5.16 -6.91 -8.40
N GLY A 379 -6.45 -6.99 -8.13
CA GLY A 379 -7.22 -8.24 -8.27
C GLY A 379 -7.26 -8.72 -9.71
N GLY A 380 -7.39 -7.81 -10.67
CA GLY A 380 -7.38 -8.12 -12.10
C GLY A 380 -6.06 -8.76 -12.55
N ILE A 381 -4.93 -8.15 -12.22
CA ILE A 381 -3.61 -8.66 -12.59
C ILE A 381 -3.33 -9.99 -11.89
N PHE A 382 -3.62 -10.08 -10.57
CA PHE A 382 -3.40 -11.29 -9.80
C PHE A 382 -4.20 -12.48 -10.36
N ASN A 383 -5.51 -12.30 -10.58
CA ASN A 383 -6.37 -13.35 -11.12
C ASN A 383 -5.89 -13.85 -12.49
N LEU A 384 -5.53 -12.93 -13.39
CA LEU A 384 -5.02 -13.28 -14.72
C LEU A 384 -3.65 -13.97 -14.66
N ALA A 385 -2.83 -13.60 -13.71
CA ALA A 385 -1.48 -14.15 -13.58
C ALA A 385 -1.43 -15.54 -12.95
N VAL A 386 -2.43 -15.89 -12.12
CA VAL A 386 -2.53 -17.21 -11.48
C VAL A 386 -3.46 -18.17 -12.25
N GLU A 387 -4.11 -17.71 -13.31
CA GLU A 387 -5.04 -18.51 -14.11
C GLU A 387 -4.34 -19.73 -14.70
N GLY A 388 -4.86 -20.93 -14.38
CA GLY A 388 -4.33 -22.20 -14.89
C GLY A 388 -3.00 -22.65 -14.30
N LEU A 389 -2.59 -22.12 -13.15
CA LEU A 389 -1.34 -22.51 -12.46
C LEU A 389 -1.49 -23.76 -11.57
N GLY A 390 -2.73 -24.13 -11.17
CA GLY A 390 -2.97 -25.27 -10.30
C GLY A 390 -2.08 -25.26 -9.05
N LYS A 391 -1.30 -26.33 -8.86
CA LYS A 391 -0.38 -26.52 -7.71
C LYS A 391 0.70 -25.44 -7.56
N TYR A 392 1.02 -24.69 -8.61
CA TYR A 392 2.04 -23.62 -8.58
C TYR A 392 1.51 -22.29 -8.03
N THR A 393 0.19 -22.15 -7.82
CA THR A 393 -0.44 -20.88 -7.39
C THR A 393 0.12 -20.35 -6.07
N ALA A 394 0.38 -21.24 -5.11
CA ALA A 394 0.91 -20.84 -3.79
C ALA A 394 2.32 -20.22 -3.90
N GLN A 395 3.18 -20.80 -4.77
CA GLN A 395 4.52 -20.26 -5.01
C GLN A 395 4.45 -18.92 -5.75
N ALA A 396 3.55 -18.78 -6.74
CA ALA A 396 3.31 -17.55 -7.46
C ALA A 396 2.90 -16.42 -6.52
N SER A 397 2.01 -16.69 -5.56
CA SER A 397 1.55 -15.69 -4.58
C SER A 397 2.71 -15.11 -3.75
N GLY A 398 3.69 -15.94 -3.35
CA GLY A 398 4.89 -15.48 -2.66
C GLY A 398 5.74 -14.53 -3.51
N ILE A 399 5.89 -14.84 -4.80
CA ILE A 399 6.62 -14.01 -5.77
C ILE A 399 5.90 -12.67 -5.97
N PHE A 400 4.56 -12.66 -6.05
CA PHE A 400 3.80 -11.42 -6.16
C PHE A 400 4.01 -10.50 -4.96
N MET A 401 4.09 -11.05 -3.74
CA MET A 401 4.37 -10.25 -2.54
C MET A 401 5.77 -9.62 -2.58
N MET A 402 6.78 -10.29 -3.13
CA MET A 402 8.09 -9.67 -3.33
C MET A 402 8.04 -8.48 -4.31
N MET A 403 7.21 -8.59 -5.35
CA MET A 403 7.08 -7.56 -6.39
C MET A 403 6.33 -6.30 -5.93
N VAL A 404 5.73 -6.32 -4.75
CA VAL A 404 5.20 -5.11 -4.09
C VAL A 404 6.29 -4.04 -3.88
N VAL A 405 7.58 -4.42 -3.93
CA VAL A 405 8.72 -3.48 -3.95
C VAL A 405 8.60 -2.40 -5.03
N GLY A 406 7.83 -2.64 -6.09
CA GLY A 406 7.51 -1.65 -7.12
C GLY A 406 6.92 -0.35 -6.58
N GLY A 407 6.17 -0.42 -5.45
CA GLY A 407 5.64 0.75 -4.73
C GLY A 407 6.69 1.64 -4.08
N GLY A 408 7.92 1.17 -3.97
CA GLY A 408 9.07 1.99 -3.58
C GLY A 408 9.88 2.47 -4.78
N VAL A 409 10.21 1.54 -5.70
CA VAL A 409 11.12 1.80 -6.82
C VAL A 409 10.55 2.80 -7.82
N LEU A 410 9.35 2.58 -8.33
CA LEU A 410 8.77 3.46 -9.35
C LEU A 410 8.49 4.87 -8.82
N PRO A 411 7.90 5.07 -7.62
CA PRO A 411 7.74 6.42 -7.07
C PRO A 411 9.07 7.13 -6.86
N LEU A 412 10.13 6.42 -6.42
CA LEU A 412 11.45 7.02 -6.26
C LEU A 412 12.01 7.52 -7.60
N ILE A 413 11.92 6.69 -8.66
CA ILE A 413 12.31 7.10 -10.01
C ILE A 413 11.47 8.29 -10.47
N GLN A 414 10.16 8.27 -10.23
CA GLN A 414 9.26 9.37 -10.58
C GLN A 414 9.67 10.68 -9.88
N GLN A 415 10.05 10.62 -8.60
CA GLN A 415 10.51 11.81 -7.88
C GLN A 415 11.86 12.31 -8.40
N SER A 416 12.79 11.42 -8.76
CA SER A 416 14.05 11.82 -9.38
C SER A 416 13.84 12.54 -10.73
N ILE A 417 12.87 12.08 -11.52
CA ILE A 417 12.45 12.77 -12.74
C ILE A 417 11.80 14.11 -12.39
N SER A 418 10.94 14.15 -11.37
CA SER A 418 10.28 15.37 -10.92
C SER A 418 11.28 16.44 -10.47
N ASP A 419 12.32 16.05 -9.74
CA ASP A 419 13.38 16.97 -9.31
C ASP A 419 14.15 17.56 -10.51
N SER A 420 14.32 16.75 -11.58
CA SER A 420 15.09 17.14 -12.77
C SER A 420 14.29 17.97 -13.77
N VAL A 421 13.07 17.54 -14.11
CA VAL A 421 12.28 18.09 -15.23
C VAL A 421 10.87 18.57 -14.83
N GLY A 422 10.50 18.45 -13.56
CA GLY A 422 9.24 18.93 -13.00
C GLY A 422 8.18 17.84 -12.84
N TYR A 423 7.18 18.15 -11.99
CA TYR A 423 6.16 17.17 -11.54
C TYR A 423 5.34 16.59 -12.68
N MET A 424 4.78 17.42 -13.55
CA MET A 424 3.91 16.94 -14.63
C MET A 424 4.68 16.11 -15.66
N ALA A 425 5.93 16.44 -15.93
CA ALA A 425 6.80 15.65 -16.81
C ALA A 425 7.10 14.27 -16.22
N SER A 426 7.17 14.12 -14.91
CA SER A 426 7.40 12.82 -14.25
C SER A 426 6.26 11.83 -14.48
N TYR A 427 5.04 12.29 -14.76
CA TYR A 427 3.89 11.43 -15.05
C TYR A 427 3.98 10.69 -16.39
N TRP A 428 4.93 11.03 -17.27
CA TRP A 428 5.23 10.20 -18.45
C TRP A 428 5.72 8.80 -18.07
N LEU A 429 6.40 8.65 -16.91
CA LEU A 429 6.72 7.33 -16.36
C LEU A 429 5.45 6.54 -16.04
N ILE A 430 4.43 7.20 -15.48
CA ILE A 430 3.14 6.57 -15.16
C ILE A 430 2.41 6.19 -16.46
N ILE A 431 2.46 7.02 -17.52
CA ILE A 431 1.91 6.66 -18.84
C ILE A 431 2.57 5.38 -19.38
N ALA A 432 3.89 5.31 -19.34
CA ALA A 432 4.62 4.10 -19.78
C ALA A 432 4.23 2.86 -18.96
N ALA A 433 4.09 3.03 -17.64
CA ALA A 433 3.67 1.99 -16.73
C ALA A 433 2.22 1.51 -17.02
N LEU A 434 1.29 2.43 -17.23
CA LEU A 434 -0.10 2.13 -17.61
C LEU A 434 -0.20 1.46 -18.99
N ALA A 435 0.64 1.88 -19.94
CA ALA A 435 0.73 1.25 -21.25
C ALA A 435 1.17 -0.21 -21.15
N TYR A 436 2.10 -0.54 -20.23
CA TYR A 436 2.45 -1.92 -19.94
C TYR A 436 1.26 -2.72 -19.39
N LEU A 437 0.48 -2.17 -18.46
CA LEU A 437 -0.70 -2.84 -17.90
C LEU A 437 -1.79 -3.05 -18.98
N LEU A 438 -1.96 -2.08 -19.88
CA LEU A 438 -2.84 -2.21 -21.04
C LEU A 438 -2.36 -3.35 -21.97
N PHE A 439 -1.07 -3.38 -22.29
CA PHE A 439 -0.46 -4.49 -23.04
C PHE A 439 -0.68 -5.84 -22.34
N TYR A 440 -0.47 -5.90 -21.02
CA TYR A 440 -0.70 -7.12 -20.25
C TYR A 440 -2.15 -7.58 -20.36
N GLY A 441 -3.14 -6.70 -20.21
CA GLY A 441 -4.55 -7.01 -20.39
C GLY A 441 -4.91 -7.47 -21.82
N LEU A 442 -4.34 -6.84 -22.85
CA LEU A 442 -4.64 -7.15 -24.25
C LEU A 442 -3.99 -8.47 -24.72
N VAL A 443 -2.73 -8.71 -24.37
CA VAL A 443 -1.94 -9.80 -24.95
C VAL A 443 -1.21 -10.62 -23.88
N GLY A 444 -0.59 -9.97 -22.88
CA GLY A 444 0.34 -10.59 -21.94
C GLY A 444 -0.30 -11.62 -21.01
N CYS A 445 -1.58 -11.45 -20.66
CA CYS A 445 -2.30 -12.32 -19.73
C CYS A 445 -2.70 -13.70 -20.32
N LYS A 446 -2.51 -13.92 -21.62
CA LYS A 446 -2.90 -15.19 -22.24
C LYS A 446 -1.96 -16.32 -21.82
N ASN A 447 -2.53 -17.40 -21.23
CA ASN A 447 -1.78 -18.61 -20.95
C ASN A 447 -1.44 -19.34 -22.25
N VAL A 448 -0.17 -19.33 -22.62
CA VAL A 448 0.39 -20.01 -23.81
C VAL A 448 1.11 -21.32 -23.45
N ASN A 449 1.34 -21.58 -22.15
CA ASN A 449 2.11 -22.73 -21.65
C ASN A 449 1.16 -23.83 -21.15
N LYS A 450 0.25 -24.28 -22.02
CA LYS A 450 -0.76 -25.30 -21.69
C LYS A 450 -0.19 -26.72 -21.57
N ASP A 451 1.03 -26.93 -22.01
CA ASP A 451 1.72 -28.23 -22.00
C ASP A 451 2.32 -28.58 -20.63
N ILE A 452 2.37 -27.62 -19.70
CA ILE A 452 2.91 -27.83 -18.36
C ILE A 452 1.84 -28.47 -17.48
N PRO A 453 2.09 -29.67 -16.86
CA PRO A 453 1.12 -30.31 -16.00
C PRO A 453 0.91 -29.52 -14.71
N VAL A 454 -0.33 -29.19 -14.40
CA VAL A 454 -0.75 -28.32 -13.27
C VAL A 454 -1.55 -29.08 -12.20
N GLU A 455 -1.87 -30.35 -12.46
CA GLU A 455 -2.54 -31.28 -11.51
C GLU A 455 -1.58 -31.86 -10.48
#